data_c86cd08d6e6e2b1298cc802f72343c02
#
_entry.id   c86cd08d6e6e2b1298cc802f72343c02
#
_cell.length_a   1.000
_cell.length_b   1.000
_cell.length_c   1.000
_cell.angle_alpha   90.00
_cell.angle_beta   90.00
_cell.angle_gamma   90.00
#
_symmetry.space_group_name_H-M   'P 1'
#
loop_
_entity.id
_entity.type
_entity.pdbx_description
1 polymer ?
#
loop_
_entity_poly.entity_id
_entity_poly.type
_entity_poly.pdbx_seq_one_letter_code
_entity_poly.pdbx_strand_id
1 'polypeptide(L)'
;MPKRTLVTFPNDSLKEISSEVSFPLSEEDKSLIKDLKDTCVVEGGVGISAVQVGINKRIMLAAHDGELKAFINPVITSVSENNIINDKEGCLSFPGFFTKIKRYNNVCVRYYNEEGDQLIDSYEGFTARIVQHEVDHLDGIVMLDRMHRLDKDKFLRKRKRQYKKIKKVISQMMRSA
;
A
#
# COMPACT_ATOMS: atom_id res chain seq x y z
N MET A 1 18.60 11.06 3.15
CA MET A 1 18.41 10.32 1.90
C MET A 1 17.13 10.79 1.21
N PRO A 2 17.04 10.81 -0.10
CA PRO A 2 15.88 11.42 -0.74
C PRO A 2 14.67 10.49 -0.56
N LYS A 3 13.71 10.95 0.23
CA LYS A 3 12.36 10.40 0.32
C LYS A 3 11.71 10.46 -1.07
N ARG A 4 11.07 9.36 -1.49
CA ARG A 4 10.23 9.35 -2.68
C ARG A 4 8.91 10.08 -2.43
N THR A 5 8.39 10.74 -3.45
CA THR A 5 7.06 11.36 -3.36
C THR A 5 5.98 10.28 -3.41
N LEU A 6 5.07 10.30 -2.45
CA LEU A 6 3.95 9.38 -2.43
C LEU A 6 2.89 9.72 -3.49
N VAL A 7 2.46 8.70 -4.21
CA VAL A 7 1.27 8.76 -5.05
C VAL A 7 0.04 8.64 -4.17
N THR A 8 -0.84 9.62 -4.23
CA THR A 8 -2.05 9.65 -3.40
C THR A 8 -3.33 9.55 -4.23
N PHE A 9 -4.35 8.97 -3.66
CA PHE A 9 -5.68 8.88 -4.25
C PHE A 9 -6.29 10.30 -4.47
N PRO A 10 -6.97 10.57 -5.61
CA PRO A 10 -7.18 9.69 -6.75
C PRO A 10 -6.03 9.79 -7.77
N ASN A 11 -5.36 8.68 -7.99
CA ASN A 11 -4.40 8.55 -9.08
C ASN A 11 -4.59 7.14 -9.66
N ASP A 12 -4.76 7.04 -10.97
CA ASP A 12 -5.10 5.78 -11.63
C ASP A 12 -3.94 4.77 -11.60
N SER A 13 -2.68 5.23 -11.48
CA SER A 13 -1.53 4.35 -11.33
C SER A 13 -1.59 3.45 -10.09
N LEU A 14 -2.33 3.84 -9.04
CA LEU A 14 -2.58 2.99 -7.87
C LEU A 14 -3.46 1.77 -8.16
N LYS A 15 -4.06 1.69 -9.35
CA LYS A 15 -4.92 0.59 -9.79
C LYS A 15 -4.27 -0.28 -10.85
N GLU A 16 -3.03 -0.02 -11.19
CA GLU A 16 -2.26 -0.85 -12.10
C GLU A 16 -1.78 -2.11 -11.39
N ILE A 17 -1.86 -3.24 -12.08
CA ILE A 17 -1.26 -4.49 -11.60
C ILE A 17 0.26 -4.35 -11.77
N SER A 18 0.98 -4.57 -10.69
CA SER A 18 2.43 -4.46 -10.66
C SER A 18 3.12 -5.58 -11.44
N SER A 19 4.11 -5.20 -12.25
CA SER A 19 4.91 -6.13 -13.03
C SER A 19 5.88 -6.92 -12.16
N GLU A 20 6.05 -8.20 -12.46
CA GLU A 20 7.03 -9.05 -11.79
C GLU A 20 8.46 -8.55 -12.04
N VAL A 21 9.31 -8.82 -11.07
CA VAL A 21 10.74 -8.48 -11.09
C VAL A 21 11.54 -9.73 -11.42
N SER A 22 12.51 -9.58 -12.31
CA SER A 22 13.43 -10.68 -12.68
C SER A 22 14.62 -10.72 -11.72
N PHE A 23 15.26 -11.89 -11.63
CA PHE A 23 16.46 -12.10 -10.84
C PHE A 23 17.68 -12.41 -11.77
N PRO A 24 18.89 -12.02 -11.33
CA PRO A 24 19.21 -11.28 -10.10
C PRO A 24 18.65 -9.88 -10.11
N LEU A 25 18.40 -9.29 -8.92
CA LEU A 25 17.92 -7.91 -8.81
C LEU A 25 18.90 -6.94 -9.45
N SER A 26 18.37 -6.03 -10.25
CA SER A 26 19.16 -4.92 -10.79
C SER A 26 19.57 -3.94 -9.68
N GLU A 27 20.59 -3.13 -9.93
CA GLU A 27 20.96 -2.06 -8.99
C GLU A 27 19.84 -1.03 -8.78
N GLU A 28 18.98 -0.84 -9.80
CA GLU A 28 17.78 -0.03 -9.70
C GLU A 28 16.75 -0.63 -8.73
N ASP A 29 16.56 -1.97 -8.74
CA ASP A 29 15.65 -2.65 -7.82
C ASP A 29 16.15 -2.58 -6.38
N LYS A 30 17.45 -2.78 -6.16
CA LYS A 30 18.07 -2.65 -4.84
C LYS A 30 17.96 -1.21 -4.31
N SER A 31 18.20 -0.23 -5.17
CA SER A 31 18.02 1.18 -4.83
C SER A 31 16.57 1.50 -4.50
N LEU A 32 15.60 0.95 -5.26
CA LEU A 32 14.18 1.12 -5.00
C LEU A 32 13.78 0.56 -3.63
N ILE A 33 14.24 -0.64 -3.27
CA ILE A 33 13.96 -1.24 -1.96
C ILE A 33 14.45 -0.34 -0.83
N LYS A 34 15.67 0.20 -0.97
CA LYS A 34 16.22 1.16 0.00
C LYS A 34 15.37 2.44 0.09
N ASP A 35 15.00 3.02 -1.04
CA ASP A 35 14.17 4.23 -1.09
C ASP A 35 12.78 3.98 -0.48
N LEU A 36 12.21 2.78 -0.66
CA LEU A 36 10.96 2.37 -0.02
C LEU A 36 11.12 2.29 1.50
N LYS A 37 12.21 1.68 2.01
CA LYS A 37 12.53 1.63 3.44
C LYS A 37 12.60 3.04 4.04
N ASP A 38 13.40 3.92 3.42
CA ASP A 38 13.56 5.30 3.87
C ASP A 38 12.22 6.07 3.83
N THR A 39 11.45 5.93 2.76
CA THR A 39 10.15 6.59 2.59
C THR A 39 9.14 6.10 3.63
N CYS A 40 9.05 4.78 3.85
CA CYS A 40 8.13 4.18 4.81
C CYS A 40 8.41 4.70 6.23
N VAL A 41 9.67 4.72 6.65
CA VAL A 41 10.10 5.21 7.97
C VAL A 41 9.76 6.70 8.14
N VAL A 42 10.09 7.53 7.15
CA VAL A 42 9.84 8.99 7.21
C VAL A 42 8.35 9.31 7.28
N GLU A 43 7.52 8.53 6.57
CA GLU A 43 6.06 8.70 6.58
C GLU A 43 5.38 8.03 7.80
N GLY A 44 6.14 7.36 8.67
CA GLY A 44 5.60 6.63 9.83
C GLY A 44 4.73 5.43 9.43
N GLY A 45 5.03 4.84 8.27
CA GLY A 45 4.34 3.66 7.75
C GLY A 45 4.85 2.36 8.36
N VAL A 46 4.03 1.33 8.29
CA VAL A 46 4.37 -0.05 8.68
C VAL A 46 4.47 -0.98 7.48
N GLY A 47 4.15 -0.48 6.28
CA GLY A 47 4.27 -1.14 5.00
C GLY A 47 4.22 -0.13 3.88
N ILE A 48 4.76 -0.50 2.72
CA ILE A 48 4.76 0.32 1.50
C ILE A 48 4.99 -0.57 0.27
N SER A 49 4.30 -0.27 -0.82
CA SER A 49 4.47 -0.93 -2.11
C SER A 49 5.07 0.01 -3.15
N ALA A 50 5.81 -0.51 -4.11
CA ALA A 50 6.49 0.28 -5.15
C ALA A 50 5.53 1.18 -5.94
N VAL A 51 4.30 0.73 -6.20
CA VAL A 51 3.26 1.53 -6.89
C VAL A 51 2.89 2.80 -6.11
N GLN A 52 3.03 2.80 -4.78
CA GLN A 52 2.77 3.99 -3.96
C GLN A 52 3.83 5.09 -4.11
N VAL A 53 4.96 4.79 -4.74
CA VAL A 53 5.97 5.78 -5.14
C VAL A 53 6.04 5.94 -6.67
N GLY A 54 5.04 5.46 -7.39
CA GLY A 54 4.90 5.61 -8.84
C GLY A 54 5.74 4.65 -9.67
N ILE A 55 6.21 3.54 -9.09
CA ILE A 55 7.02 2.52 -9.77
C ILE A 55 6.20 1.24 -9.92
N ASN A 56 5.94 0.83 -11.16
CA ASN A 56 5.18 -0.38 -11.45
C ASN A 56 6.10 -1.63 -11.39
N LYS A 57 6.47 -2.04 -10.17
CA LYS A 57 7.23 -3.26 -9.87
C LYS A 57 6.59 -4.01 -8.71
N ARG A 58 6.59 -5.35 -8.77
CA ARG A 58 5.98 -6.18 -7.75
C ARG A 58 6.92 -6.35 -6.54
N ILE A 59 7.19 -5.22 -5.87
CA ILE A 59 8.03 -5.09 -4.67
C ILE A 59 7.22 -4.39 -3.58
N MET A 60 7.24 -4.93 -2.38
CA MET A 60 6.66 -4.31 -1.19
C MET A 60 7.53 -4.52 0.04
N LEU A 61 7.30 -3.70 1.05
CA LEU A 61 7.85 -3.85 2.39
C LEU A 61 6.71 -4.00 3.39
N ALA A 62 6.93 -4.84 4.40
CA ALA A 62 6.01 -4.99 5.53
C ALA A 62 6.79 -5.11 6.83
N ALA A 63 6.29 -4.48 7.90
CA ALA A 63 6.87 -4.59 9.22
C ALA A 63 6.64 -6.00 9.78
N HIS A 64 7.73 -6.63 10.23
CA HIS A 64 7.77 -7.92 10.88
C HIS A 64 8.92 -7.92 11.88
N ASP A 65 8.65 -8.30 13.14
CA ASP A 65 9.63 -8.37 14.23
C ASP A 65 10.47 -7.09 14.41
N GLY A 66 9.83 -5.92 14.23
CA GLY A 66 10.46 -4.61 14.42
C GLY A 66 11.24 -4.08 13.23
N GLU A 67 11.31 -4.81 12.12
CA GLU A 67 12.02 -4.44 10.90
C GLU A 67 11.09 -4.37 9.68
N LEU A 68 11.48 -3.61 8.65
CA LEU A 68 10.83 -3.61 7.34
C LEU A 68 11.48 -4.69 6.46
N LYS A 69 10.76 -5.79 6.27
CA LYS A 69 11.16 -6.91 5.42
C LYS A 69 10.71 -6.68 3.98
N ALA A 70 11.58 -6.96 3.02
CA ALA A 70 11.26 -6.89 1.59
C ALA A 70 10.60 -8.18 1.11
N PHE A 71 9.55 -8.02 0.29
CA PHE A 71 8.85 -9.09 -0.39
C PHE A 71 8.86 -8.79 -1.89
N ILE A 72 9.52 -9.63 -2.67
CA ILE A 72 9.63 -9.48 -4.11
C ILE A 72 8.79 -10.58 -4.78
N ASN A 73 7.93 -10.18 -5.72
CA ASN A 73 6.93 -11.03 -6.37
C ASN A 73 6.06 -11.84 -5.36
N PRO A 74 5.51 -11.18 -4.30
CA PRO A 74 4.73 -11.88 -3.31
C PRO A 74 3.41 -12.40 -3.88
N VAL A 75 3.03 -13.60 -3.41
CA VAL A 75 1.74 -14.24 -3.70
C VAL A 75 1.19 -14.84 -2.42
N ILE A 76 -0.01 -14.46 -2.02
CA ILE A 76 -0.72 -15.13 -0.92
C ILE A 76 -1.19 -16.49 -1.44
N THR A 77 -0.66 -17.57 -0.88
CA THR A 77 -0.92 -18.94 -1.32
C THR A 77 -2.05 -19.61 -0.55
N SER A 78 -2.26 -19.20 0.71
CA SER A 78 -3.38 -19.69 1.52
C SER A 78 -3.75 -18.70 2.61
N VAL A 79 -4.97 -18.81 3.11
CA VAL A 79 -5.53 -17.97 4.17
C VAL A 79 -6.36 -18.82 5.14
N SER A 80 -6.49 -18.38 6.39
CA SER A 80 -7.40 -19.00 7.38
C SER A 80 -8.81 -18.43 7.24
N GLU A 81 -9.65 -19.03 6.41
CA GLU A 81 -10.99 -18.54 6.05
C GLU A 81 -11.91 -18.29 7.26
N ASN A 82 -11.77 -19.09 8.31
CA ASN A 82 -12.60 -19.02 9.51
C ASN A 82 -12.09 -17.98 10.55
N ASN A 83 -10.99 -17.29 10.28
CA ASN A 83 -10.37 -16.33 11.19
C ASN A 83 -10.21 -14.97 10.52
N ILE A 84 -11.29 -14.19 10.49
CA ILE A 84 -11.34 -12.87 9.87
C ILE A 84 -11.44 -11.80 10.95
N ILE A 85 -10.53 -10.83 10.91
CA ILE A 85 -10.52 -9.67 11.80
C ILE A 85 -10.95 -8.42 11.05
N ASN A 86 -11.92 -7.69 11.61
CA ASN A 86 -12.38 -6.41 11.10
C ASN A 86 -11.84 -5.28 11.96
N ASP A 87 -10.74 -4.66 11.52
CA ASP A 87 -10.06 -3.62 12.28
C ASP A 87 -9.66 -2.44 11.41
N LYS A 88 -9.25 -1.32 12.05
CA LYS A 88 -8.87 -0.09 11.36
C LYS A 88 -7.57 -0.26 10.60
N GLU A 89 -7.59 0.20 9.34
CA GLU A 89 -6.43 0.40 8.51
C GLU A 89 -6.32 1.86 8.07
N GLY A 90 -5.08 2.35 7.99
CA GLY A 90 -4.69 3.54 7.25
C GLY A 90 -3.90 3.14 6.00
N CYS A 91 -3.62 4.09 5.12
CA CYS A 91 -2.79 3.89 3.95
C CYS A 91 -2.03 5.18 3.63
N LEU A 92 -0.75 5.07 3.32
CA LEU A 92 0.08 6.22 2.94
C LEU A 92 -0.46 6.94 1.70
N SER A 93 -1.12 6.20 0.79
CA SER A 93 -1.80 6.78 -0.37
C SER A 93 -3.17 7.42 -0.05
N PHE A 94 -3.64 7.32 1.19
CA PHE A 94 -4.89 7.95 1.69
C PHE A 94 -4.61 8.74 2.98
N PRO A 95 -3.82 9.80 2.93
CA PRO A 95 -3.36 10.51 4.12
C PRO A 95 -4.51 11.00 5.01
N GLY A 96 -4.40 10.71 6.31
CA GLY A 96 -5.38 11.09 7.33
C GLY A 96 -6.73 10.35 7.27
N PHE A 97 -6.80 9.26 6.49
CA PHE A 97 -8.01 8.45 6.39
C PHE A 97 -7.81 7.06 6.97
N PHE A 98 -8.69 6.66 7.86
CA PHE A 98 -8.71 5.34 8.49
C PHE A 98 -10.11 4.76 8.40
N THR A 99 -10.21 3.46 8.13
CA THR A 99 -11.48 2.74 8.04
C THR A 99 -11.32 1.30 8.46
N LYS A 100 -12.42 0.65 8.85
CA LYS A 100 -12.41 -0.77 9.17
C LYS A 100 -12.42 -1.60 7.90
N ILE A 101 -11.48 -2.55 7.81
CA ILE A 101 -11.36 -3.49 6.70
C ILE A 101 -11.26 -4.90 7.26
N LYS A 102 -11.98 -5.81 6.64
CA LYS A 102 -11.91 -7.24 6.95
C LYS A 102 -10.65 -7.84 6.31
N ARG A 103 -9.85 -8.52 7.12
CA ARG A 103 -8.66 -9.26 6.69
C ARG A 103 -8.63 -10.64 7.33
N TYR A 104 -8.05 -11.60 6.64
CA TYR A 104 -7.71 -12.88 7.25
C TYR A 104 -6.65 -12.67 8.32
N ASN A 105 -6.82 -13.31 9.48
CA ASN A 105 -5.86 -13.18 10.57
C ASN A 105 -4.56 -13.93 10.30
N ASN A 106 -4.62 -14.99 9.47
CA ASN A 106 -3.46 -15.78 9.11
C ASN A 106 -3.39 -15.90 7.59
N VAL A 107 -2.20 -15.67 7.03
CA VAL A 107 -1.92 -15.82 5.61
C VAL A 107 -0.58 -16.54 5.42
N CYS A 108 -0.50 -17.36 4.39
CA CYS A 108 0.76 -17.94 3.94
C CYS A 108 1.18 -17.21 2.65
N VAL A 109 2.41 -16.80 2.55
CA VAL A 109 2.94 -15.98 1.44
C VAL A 109 4.18 -16.61 0.86
N ARG A 110 4.17 -16.82 -0.44
CA ARG A 110 5.36 -17.16 -1.22
C ARG A 110 5.91 -15.87 -1.81
N TYR A 111 7.19 -15.64 -1.68
CA TYR A 111 7.89 -14.45 -2.19
C TYR A 111 9.37 -14.75 -2.37
N TYR A 112 10.12 -13.81 -2.93
CA TYR A 112 11.57 -13.84 -3.00
C TYR A 112 12.17 -12.80 -2.05
N ASN A 113 13.30 -13.12 -1.43
CA ASN A 113 14.11 -12.17 -0.66
C ASN A 113 14.99 -11.32 -1.59
N GLU A 114 15.80 -10.43 -1.01
CA GLU A 114 16.71 -9.55 -1.77
C GLU A 114 17.86 -10.33 -2.45
N GLU A 115 18.18 -11.53 -1.96
CA GLU A 115 19.18 -12.45 -2.51
C GLU A 115 18.66 -13.30 -3.68
N GLY A 116 17.33 -13.34 -3.86
CA GLY A 116 16.67 -14.13 -4.89
C GLY A 116 16.24 -15.53 -4.44
N ASP A 117 16.31 -15.80 -3.13
CA ASP A 117 15.83 -17.07 -2.59
C ASP A 117 14.30 -17.05 -2.49
N GLN A 118 13.65 -18.10 -2.94
CA GLN A 118 12.22 -18.26 -2.79
C GLN A 118 11.88 -18.75 -1.38
N LEU A 119 11.04 -18.03 -0.70
CA LEU A 119 10.59 -18.31 0.66
C LEU A 119 9.07 -18.50 0.70
N ILE A 120 8.62 -19.28 1.68
CA ILE A 120 7.20 -19.47 2.01
C ILE A 120 7.07 -19.33 3.51
N ASP A 121 6.47 -18.21 3.95
CA ASP A 121 6.29 -17.92 5.37
C ASP A 121 4.82 -17.70 5.71
N SER A 122 4.46 -18.01 6.94
CA SER A 122 3.14 -17.75 7.50
C SER A 122 3.19 -16.55 8.43
N TYR A 123 2.24 -15.63 8.24
CA TYR A 123 2.08 -14.44 9.06
C TYR A 123 0.71 -14.42 9.72
N GLU A 124 0.63 -13.87 10.93
CA GLU A 124 -0.63 -13.71 11.63
C GLU A 124 -0.80 -12.28 12.20
N GLY A 125 -2.03 -11.97 12.61
CA GLY A 125 -2.38 -10.73 13.29
C GLY A 125 -2.06 -9.49 12.46
N PHE A 126 -1.31 -8.58 13.08
CA PHE A 126 -1.00 -7.27 12.48
C PHE A 126 -0.10 -7.39 11.25
N THR A 127 0.92 -8.25 11.28
CA THR A 127 1.79 -8.49 10.10
C THR A 127 1.00 -9.09 8.94
N ALA A 128 0.11 -10.06 9.19
CA ALA A 128 -0.76 -10.60 8.14
C ALA A 128 -1.65 -9.52 7.50
N ARG A 129 -2.14 -8.56 8.29
CA ARG A 129 -2.91 -7.42 7.82
C ARG A 129 -2.11 -6.52 6.90
N ILE A 130 -0.87 -6.17 7.31
CA ILE A 130 0.04 -5.34 6.49
C ILE A 130 0.33 -6.05 5.16
N VAL A 131 0.72 -7.31 5.20
CA VAL A 131 1.03 -8.10 4.00
C VAL A 131 -0.14 -8.12 3.02
N GLN A 132 -1.37 -8.36 3.49
CA GLN A 132 -2.57 -8.33 2.64
C GLN A 132 -2.83 -6.93 2.05
N HIS A 133 -2.58 -5.87 2.82
CA HIS A 133 -2.74 -4.50 2.37
C HIS A 133 -1.76 -4.16 1.24
N GLU A 134 -0.49 -4.54 1.41
CA GLU A 134 0.54 -4.24 0.42
C GLU A 134 0.40 -5.12 -0.84
N VAL A 135 0.00 -6.40 -0.70
CA VAL A 135 -0.32 -7.25 -1.85
C VAL A 135 -1.50 -6.70 -2.63
N ASP A 136 -2.55 -6.18 -1.95
CA ASP A 136 -3.64 -5.50 -2.64
C ASP A 136 -3.12 -4.38 -3.56
N HIS A 137 -2.20 -3.53 -3.07
CA HIS A 137 -1.61 -2.48 -3.90
C HIS A 137 -0.90 -3.03 -5.14
N LEU A 138 -0.16 -4.15 -4.99
CA LEU A 138 0.51 -4.80 -6.11
C LEU A 138 -0.46 -5.42 -7.13
N ASP A 139 -1.68 -5.75 -6.69
CA ASP A 139 -2.76 -6.29 -7.51
C ASP A 139 -3.71 -5.19 -8.04
N GLY A 140 -3.35 -3.90 -7.86
CA GLY A 140 -4.16 -2.78 -8.31
C GLY A 140 -5.42 -2.53 -7.48
N ILE A 141 -5.49 -3.13 -6.29
CA ILE A 141 -6.61 -3.01 -5.36
C ILE A 141 -6.27 -1.94 -4.33
N VAL A 142 -7.11 -0.94 -4.20
CA VAL A 142 -6.94 0.10 -3.19
C VAL A 142 -7.89 -0.10 -2.01
N MET A 143 -7.55 0.51 -0.88
CA MET A 143 -8.33 0.41 0.36
C MET A 143 -9.84 0.64 0.17
N LEU A 144 -10.24 1.53 -0.76
CA LEU A 144 -11.65 1.80 -1.09
C LEU A 144 -12.39 0.59 -1.67
N ASP A 145 -11.67 -0.36 -2.29
CA ASP A 145 -12.27 -1.54 -2.91
C ASP A 145 -12.59 -2.63 -1.87
N ARG A 146 -11.93 -2.55 -0.71
CA ARG A 146 -12.18 -3.42 0.46
C ARG A 146 -13.18 -2.85 1.46
N MET A 147 -13.52 -1.57 1.34
CA MET A 147 -14.45 -0.91 2.27
C MET A 147 -15.87 -1.40 2.14
N HIS A 148 -16.59 -1.37 3.27
CA HIS A 148 -18.04 -1.51 3.22
C HIS A 148 -18.66 -0.38 2.38
N ARG A 149 -19.65 -0.71 1.54
CA ARG A 149 -20.28 0.21 0.58
C ARG A 149 -20.70 1.55 1.19
N LEU A 150 -21.33 1.53 2.36
CA LEU A 150 -21.80 2.76 3.01
C LEU A 150 -20.65 3.70 3.43
N ASP A 151 -19.53 3.13 3.88
CA ASP A 151 -18.36 3.92 4.29
C ASP A 151 -17.61 4.47 3.07
N LYS A 152 -17.50 3.70 2.00
CA LYS A 152 -17.01 4.15 0.69
C LYS A 152 -17.82 5.34 0.18
N ASP A 153 -19.14 5.24 0.19
CA ASP A 153 -20.03 6.34 -0.25
C ASP A 153 -19.86 7.59 0.60
N LYS A 154 -19.78 7.46 1.93
CA LYS A 154 -19.53 8.60 2.85
C LYS A 154 -18.19 9.26 2.54
N PHE A 155 -17.13 8.47 2.37
CA PHE A 155 -15.79 8.97 2.03
C PHE A 155 -15.81 9.76 0.71
N LEU A 156 -16.35 9.19 -0.35
CA LEU A 156 -16.41 9.83 -1.68
C LEU A 156 -17.23 11.13 -1.66
N ARG A 157 -18.37 11.15 -0.94
CA ARG A 157 -19.18 12.38 -0.76
C ARG A 157 -18.41 13.47 -0.01
N LYS A 158 -17.70 13.12 1.08
CA LYS A 158 -16.89 14.06 1.86
C LYS A 158 -15.77 14.65 0.98
N ARG A 159 -15.06 13.81 0.23
CA ARG A 159 -13.98 14.23 -0.67
C ARG A 159 -14.49 15.14 -1.80
N LYS A 160 -15.61 14.81 -2.42
CA LYS A 160 -16.24 15.67 -3.44
C LYS A 160 -16.59 17.06 -2.89
N ARG A 161 -17.07 17.14 -1.64
CA ARG A 161 -17.34 18.44 -0.97
C ARG A 161 -16.06 19.22 -0.71
N GLN A 162 -15.00 18.57 -0.25
CA GLN A 162 -13.70 19.21 -0.01
C GLN A 162 -13.12 19.76 -1.33
N TYR A 163 -13.13 18.96 -2.39
CA TYR A 163 -12.66 19.38 -3.71
C TYR A 163 -13.40 20.61 -4.24
N LYS A 164 -14.74 20.64 -4.10
CA LYS A 164 -15.55 21.82 -4.48
C LYS A 164 -15.16 23.05 -3.68
N LYS A 165 -14.90 22.94 -2.37
CA LYS A 165 -14.45 24.06 -1.52
C LYS A 165 -13.09 24.59 -1.97
N ILE A 166 -12.12 23.71 -2.19
CA ILE A 166 -10.77 24.07 -2.64
C ILE A 166 -10.85 24.79 -4.01
N LYS A 167 -11.60 24.23 -4.97
CA LYS A 167 -11.78 24.83 -6.29
C LYS A 167 -12.38 26.25 -6.20
N LYS A 168 -13.34 26.46 -5.28
CA LYS A 168 -13.93 27.79 -5.04
C LYS A 168 -12.90 28.78 -4.50
N VAL A 169 -12.08 28.38 -3.54
CA VAL A 169 -11.02 29.22 -2.95
C VAL A 169 -9.98 29.60 -4.01
N ILE A 170 -9.48 28.64 -4.78
CA ILE A 170 -8.54 28.90 -5.87
C ILE A 170 -9.13 29.89 -6.88
N SER A 171 -10.38 29.67 -7.30
CA SER A 171 -11.06 30.58 -8.24
C SER A 171 -11.24 32.01 -7.70
N GLN A 172 -11.42 32.17 -6.39
CA GLN A 172 -11.48 33.49 -5.74
C GLN A 172 -10.10 34.15 -5.72
N MET A 173 -9.05 33.42 -5.35
CA MET A 173 -7.66 33.94 -5.36
C MET A 173 -7.23 34.42 -6.75
N MET A 174 -7.56 33.64 -7.80
CA MET A 174 -7.21 34.00 -9.18
C MET A 174 -8.00 35.20 -9.72
N ARG A 175 -9.13 35.57 -9.10
CA ARG A 175 -9.90 36.80 -9.46
C ARG A 175 -9.46 38.04 -8.72
N SER A 176 -8.71 37.86 -7.63
CA SER A 176 -8.23 38.93 -6.75
C SER A 176 -6.77 39.33 -7.04
N ALA A 177 -6.10 38.59 -7.93
CA ALA A 177 -4.75 38.84 -8.45
C ALA A 177 -4.82 39.49 -9.85
#